data_a8144898bf0c85a5688e9aae6dfc0f92
#
_entry.id   a8144898bf0c85a5688e9aae6dfc0f92
#
_cell.length_a   1.000
_cell.length_b   1.000
_cell.length_c   1.000
_cell.angle_alpha   90.00
_cell.angle_beta   90.00
_cell.angle_gamma   90.00
#
_symmetry.space_group_name_H-M   'P 1'
#
loop_
_entity.id
_entity.type
_entity.pdbx_description
1 polymer ?
#
loop_
_entity_poly.entity_id
_entity_poly.type
_entity_poly.pdbx_seq_one_letter_code
_entity_poly.pdbx_strand_id
1 'polypeptide(L)'
;MAIKLCVFDAYGTLFDVAGAARVAAEEPGRGALAEVWPQLAADWRAKQLEYSWLRAITGDYVPFWEVTKDGLDWAMERAGLDDPELRERLLALYWELPAYREVPFMLAQLKARGIGAAILSNGNRDMLEGAVDSAGIGEFLQALLSVEQVGIFKPARVVYDLVGEEFGTAPDEVLFVSSNGWDAAGAAAYGFQTAWVNRMSLPVDRLMAAPAHVLTDLTTIPELV
;
A
#
# COMPACT_ATOMS: atom_id res chain seq x y z
N MET A 1 8.70 -23.81 6.75
CA MET A 1 8.20 -23.70 8.15
C MET A 1 6.76 -23.23 8.10
N ALA A 2 6.01 -23.33 9.20
CA ALA A 2 4.63 -22.84 9.22
C ALA A 2 4.64 -21.30 9.32
N ILE A 3 3.80 -20.64 8.54
CA ILE A 3 3.59 -19.20 8.62
C ILE A 3 2.90 -18.86 9.95
N LYS A 4 3.39 -17.86 10.65
CA LYS A 4 2.85 -17.39 11.94
C LYS A 4 2.23 -16.00 11.82
N LEU A 5 2.67 -15.22 10.82
CA LEU A 5 2.29 -13.83 10.64
C LEU A 5 2.11 -13.50 9.16
N CYS A 6 1.00 -12.84 8.82
CA CYS A 6 0.79 -12.19 7.55
C CYS A 6 1.09 -10.69 7.68
N VAL A 7 2.00 -10.16 6.87
CA VAL A 7 2.32 -8.74 6.82
C VAL A 7 1.88 -8.18 5.48
N PHE A 8 1.05 -7.16 5.50
CA PHE A 8 0.46 -6.56 4.31
C PHE A 8 1.08 -5.20 4.01
N ASP A 9 1.42 -4.97 2.74
CA ASP A 9 1.48 -3.60 2.24
C ASP A 9 0.07 -2.97 2.33
N ALA A 10 0.00 -1.64 2.45
CA ALA A 10 -1.27 -0.95 2.64
C ALA A 10 -1.88 -0.48 1.30
N TYR A 11 -1.23 0.51 0.68
CA TYR A 11 -1.76 1.27 -0.47
C TYR A 11 -1.69 0.48 -1.78
N GLY A 12 -2.87 0.16 -2.33
CA GLY A 12 -3.05 -0.70 -3.49
C GLY A 12 -3.21 -2.18 -3.14
N THR A 13 -2.84 -2.59 -1.91
CA THR A 13 -2.96 -3.96 -1.42
C THR A 13 -4.22 -4.16 -0.58
N LEU A 14 -4.33 -3.47 0.55
CA LEU A 14 -5.53 -3.45 1.38
C LEU A 14 -6.49 -2.33 0.99
N PHE A 15 -5.96 -1.15 0.61
CA PHE A 15 -6.73 0.06 0.29
C PHE A 15 -6.65 0.39 -1.20
N ASP A 16 -7.80 0.75 -1.80
CA ASP A 16 -7.92 1.12 -3.20
C ASP A 16 -7.44 2.56 -3.43
N VAL A 17 -6.21 2.72 -3.89
CA VAL A 17 -5.58 4.04 -4.12
C VAL A 17 -6.24 4.86 -5.23
N ALA A 18 -6.93 4.23 -6.17
CA ALA A 18 -7.70 4.94 -7.20
C ALA A 18 -9.06 5.42 -6.67
N GLY A 19 -9.48 4.93 -5.49
CA GLY A 19 -10.76 5.23 -4.87
C GLY A 19 -10.99 6.73 -4.67
N ALA A 20 -9.96 7.47 -4.23
CA ALA A 20 -10.07 8.92 -4.01
C ALA A 20 -10.48 9.67 -5.29
N ALA A 21 -9.76 9.47 -6.40
CA ALA A 21 -10.06 10.13 -7.66
C ALA A 21 -11.40 9.67 -8.26
N ARG A 22 -11.71 8.37 -8.14
CA ARG A 22 -12.98 7.80 -8.61
C ARG A 22 -14.18 8.39 -7.87
N VAL A 23 -14.13 8.45 -6.54
CA VAL A 23 -15.23 9.00 -5.72
C VAL A 23 -15.40 10.49 -5.99
N ALA A 24 -14.30 11.26 -6.04
CA ALA A 24 -14.37 12.69 -6.36
C ALA A 24 -14.96 12.94 -7.76
N ALA A 25 -14.67 12.09 -8.75
CA ALA A 25 -15.18 12.23 -10.11
C ALA A 25 -16.70 12.01 -10.22
N GLU A 26 -17.31 11.31 -9.28
CA GLU A 26 -18.75 11.06 -9.21
C GLU A 26 -19.51 12.22 -8.51
N GLU A 27 -18.80 13.15 -7.86
CA GLU A 27 -19.40 14.28 -7.15
C GLU A 27 -20.00 15.32 -8.14
N PRO A 28 -21.09 15.99 -7.75
CA PRO A 28 -21.69 17.05 -8.59
C PRO A 28 -20.67 18.18 -8.88
N GLY A 29 -20.66 18.64 -10.13
CA GLY A 29 -19.79 19.74 -10.57
C GLY A 29 -18.36 19.33 -10.95
N ARG A 30 -17.98 18.04 -10.88
CA ARG A 30 -16.64 17.53 -11.16
C ARG A 30 -16.47 16.98 -12.60
N GLY A 31 -17.21 17.53 -13.59
CA GLY A 31 -17.18 17.04 -14.98
C GLY A 31 -15.78 16.98 -15.60
N ALA A 32 -14.93 17.99 -15.37
CA ALA A 32 -13.55 17.99 -15.85
C ALA A 32 -12.72 16.83 -15.25
N LEU A 33 -12.89 16.54 -13.96
CA LEU A 33 -12.24 15.40 -13.33
C LEU A 33 -12.80 14.08 -13.86
N ALA A 34 -14.11 13.98 -14.08
CA ALA A 34 -14.77 12.76 -14.56
C ALA A 34 -14.19 12.26 -15.90
N GLU A 35 -13.71 13.16 -16.75
CA GLU A 35 -13.08 12.83 -18.03
C GLU A 35 -11.66 12.27 -17.89
N VAL A 36 -10.92 12.66 -16.82
CA VAL A 36 -9.49 12.40 -16.71
C VAL A 36 -9.08 11.61 -15.46
N TRP A 37 -10.00 11.31 -14.54
CA TRP A 37 -9.65 10.71 -13.24
C TRP A 37 -8.85 9.40 -13.33
N PRO A 38 -9.04 8.50 -14.30
CA PRO A 38 -8.24 7.28 -14.36
C PRO A 38 -6.77 7.59 -14.63
N GLN A 39 -6.49 8.54 -15.54
CA GLN A 39 -5.13 8.95 -15.83
C GLN A 39 -4.53 9.75 -14.68
N LEU A 40 -5.30 10.65 -14.06
CA LEU A 40 -4.85 11.40 -12.88
C LEU A 40 -4.47 10.46 -11.73
N ALA A 41 -5.30 9.45 -11.43
CA ALA A 41 -4.99 8.47 -10.39
C ALA A 41 -3.73 7.66 -10.71
N ALA A 42 -3.55 7.27 -11.98
CA ALA A 42 -2.36 6.54 -12.43
C ALA A 42 -1.09 7.41 -12.31
N ASP A 43 -1.15 8.66 -12.75
CA ASP A 43 -0.04 9.62 -12.68
C ASP A 43 0.30 9.96 -11.23
N TRP A 44 -0.70 10.20 -10.39
CA TRP A 44 -0.52 10.44 -8.96
C TRP A 44 0.22 9.28 -8.30
N ARG A 45 -0.25 8.05 -8.54
CA ARG A 45 0.41 6.85 -8.01
C ARG A 45 1.83 6.67 -8.54
N ALA A 46 2.05 6.88 -9.82
CA ALA A 46 3.37 6.77 -10.43
C ALA A 46 4.36 7.77 -9.80
N LYS A 47 3.93 9.01 -9.56
CA LYS A 47 4.79 10.04 -8.93
C LYS A 47 5.04 9.78 -7.45
N GLN A 48 4.08 9.26 -6.70
CA GLN A 48 4.32 8.83 -5.33
C GLN A 48 5.44 7.78 -5.26
N LEU A 49 5.41 6.78 -6.13
CA LEU A 49 6.43 5.72 -6.16
C LEU A 49 7.78 6.28 -6.62
N GLU A 50 7.81 7.02 -7.74
CA GLU A 50 9.02 7.63 -8.27
C GLU A 50 9.72 8.52 -7.22
N TYR A 51 8.97 9.42 -6.58
CA TYR A 51 9.53 10.33 -5.59
C TYR A 51 9.99 9.61 -4.33
N SER A 52 9.29 8.56 -3.87
CA SER A 52 9.74 7.77 -2.73
C SER A 52 11.06 7.03 -3.03
N TRP A 53 11.22 6.46 -4.24
CA TRP A 53 12.46 5.79 -4.63
C TRP A 53 13.63 6.75 -4.80
N LEU A 54 13.40 7.89 -5.45
CA LEU A 54 14.45 8.91 -5.64
C LEU A 54 14.90 9.45 -4.27
N ARG A 55 13.98 9.75 -3.36
CA ARG A 55 14.32 10.19 -1.99
C ARG A 55 15.05 9.12 -1.19
N ALA A 56 14.69 7.84 -1.35
CA ALA A 56 15.43 6.74 -0.72
C ALA A 56 16.89 6.65 -1.24
N ILE A 57 17.09 6.88 -2.54
CA ILE A 57 18.43 6.84 -3.16
C ILE A 57 19.26 8.07 -2.76
N THR A 58 18.67 9.25 -2.71
CA THR A 58 19.37 10.52 -2.40
C THR A 58 19.55 10.74 -0.89
N GLY A 59 18.86 9.94 -0.05
CA GLY A 59 18.88 10.15 1.41
C GLY A 59 18.07 11.37 1.88
N ASP A 60 17.18 11.89 1.03
CA ASP A 60 16.33 13.05 1.33
C ASP A 60 14.92 12.60 1.72
N TYR A 61 14.82 11.94 2.88
CA TYR A 61 13.54 11.46 3.40
C TYR A 61 12.65 12.62 3.83
N VAL A 62 11.38 12.56 3.42
CA VAL A 62 10.27 13.35 3.95
C VAL A 62 9.11 12.41 4.28
N PRO A 63 8.16 12.80 5.15
CA PRO A 63 6.96 12.01 5.39
C PRO A 63 6.22 11.65 4.09
N PHE A 64 5.68 10.45 4.02
CA PHE A 64 5.00 9.99 2.79
C PHE A 64 3.79 10.85 2.42
N TRP A 65 3.19 11.52 3.40
CA TRP A 65 2.13 12.51 3.13
C TRP A 65 2.61 13.68 2.27
N GLU A 66 3.83 14.16 2.48
CA GLU A 66 4.43 15.19 1.62
C GLU A 66 4.62 14.65 0.19
N VAL A 67 5.15 13.42 0.06
CA VAL A 67 5.27 12.74 -1.24
C VAL A 67 3.91 12.56 -1.91
N THR A 68 2.86 12.28 -1.13
CA THR A 68 1.49 12.15 -1.62
C THR A 68 0.95 13.47 -2.18
N LYS A 69 1.18 14.58 -1.47
CA LYS A 69 0.80 15.93 -1.92
C LYS A 69 1.56 16.35 -3.17
N ASP A 70 2.89 16.21 -3.16
CA ASP A 70 3.74 16.54 -4.30
C ASP A 70 3.35 15.75 -5.56
N GLY A 71 3.01 14.47 -5.39
CA GLY A 71 2.54 13.61 -6.50
C GLY A 71 1.19 14.05 -7.05
N LEU A 72 0.26 14.46 -6.17
CA LEU A 72 -1.05 15.00 -6.59
C LEU A 72 -0.88 16.31 -7.35
N ASP A 73 -0.08 17.23 -6.83
CA ASP A 73 0.14 18.53 -7.44
C ASP A 73 0.69 18.37 -8.86
N TRP A 74 1.67 17.49 -9.04
CA TRP A 74 2.20 17.16 -10.36
C TRP A 74 1.13 16.55 -11.29
N ALA A 75 0.30 15.63 -10.78
CA ALA A 75 -0.72 14.96 -11.58
C ALA A 75 -1.84 15.93 -12.00
N MET A 76 -2.25 16.84 -11.11
CA MET A 76 -3.25 17.87 -11.40
C MET A 76 -2.72 18.88 -12.43
N GLU A 77 -1.47 19.35 -12.29
CA GLU A 77 -0.83 20.24 -13.26
C GLU A 77 -0.79 19.58 -14.66
N ARG A 78 -0.37 18.31 -14.74
CA ARG A 78 -0.35 17.54 -15.98
C ARG A 78 -1.74 17.40 -16.60
N ALA A 79 -2.78 17.22 -15.79
CA ALA A 79 -4.15 17.10 -16.23
C ALA A 79 -4.80 18.45 -16.60
N GLY A 80 -4.12 19.58 -16.37
CA GLY A 80 -4.66 20.92 -16.57
C GLY A 80 -5.76 21.29 -15.58
N LEU A 81 -5.76 20.70 -14.39
CA LEU A 81 -6.73 20.95 -13.31
C LEU A 81 -6.13 21.96 -12.34
N ASP A 82 -6.53 23.22 -12.45
CA ASP A 82 -6.17 24.29 -11.50
C ASP A 82 -7.38 24.56 -10.58
N ASP A 83 -7.57 23.71 -9.60
CA ASP A 83 -8.71 23.76 -8.65
C ASP A 83 -8.21 23.37 -7.24
N PRO A 84 -7.90 24.37 -6.40
CA PRO A 84 -7.45 24.12 -5.02
C PRO A 84 -8.49 23.41 -4.15
N GLU A 85 -9.78 23.61 -4.39
CA GLU A 85 -10.83 22.92 -3.64
C GLU A 85 -10.89 21.43 -4.00
N LEU A 86 -10.74 21.11 -5.28
CA LEU A 86 -10.61 19.74 -5.74
C LEU A 86 -9.36 19.07 -5.15
N ARG A 87 -8.23 19.76 -5.12
CA ARG A 87 -6.99 19.27 -4.52
C ARG A 87 -7.21 18.83 -3.07
N GLU A 88 -7.76 19.72 -2.24
CA GLU A 88 -8.03 19.40 -0.83
C GLU A 88 -9.05 18.24 -0.70
N ARG A 89 -10.04 18.18 -1.58
CA ARG A 89 -11.00 17.08 -1.59
C ARG A 89 -10.36 15.73 -1.92
N LEU A 90 -9.47 15.69 -2.91
CA LEU A 90 -8.72 14.48 -3.29
C LEU A 90 -7.82 14.00 -2.14
N LEU A 91 -7.14 14.93 -1.46
CA LEU A 91 -6.32 14.62 -0.30
C LEU A 91 -7.16 14.08 0.87
N ALA A 92 -8.31 14.69 1.16
CA ALA A 92 -9.22 14.20 2.20
C ALA A 92 -9.72 12.77 1.89
N LEU A 93 -10.10 12.49 0.65
CA LEU A 93 -10.51 11.15 0.22
C LEU A 93 -9.35 10.14 0.23
N TYR A 94 -8.12 10.59 -0.02
CA TYR A 94 -6.94 9.73 0.08
C TYR A 94 -6.61 9.35 1.53
N TRP A 95 -6.99 10.17 2.48
CA TRP A 95 -6.85 9.87 3.91
C TRP A 95 -7.80 8.76 4.36
N GLU A 96 -8.98 8.67 3.73
CA GLU A 96 -10.07 7.75 4.08
C GLU A 96 -10.31 6.70 2.97
N LEU A 97 -9.23 6.18 2.37
CA LEU A 97 -9.35 5.22 1.27
C LEU A 97 -10.18 3.99 1.67
N PRO A 98 -11.10 3.54 0.80
CA PRO A 98 -11.83 2.31 1.04
C PRO A 98 -10.90 1.10 0.95
N ALA A 99 -11.10 0.13 1.83
CA ALA A 99 -10.50 -1.19 1.66
C ALA A 99 -11.11 -1.93 0.47
N TYR A 100 -10.34 -2.82 -0.18
CA TYR A 100 -10.92 -3.76 -1.14
C TYR A 100 -11.94 -4.67 -0.45
N ARG A 101 -12.97 -5.06 -1.20
CA ARG A 101 -14.16 -5.75 -0.66
C ARG A 101 -13.87 -7.04 0.09
N GLU A 102 -12.83 -7.77 -0.33
CA GLU A 102 -12.41 -9.03 0.26
C GLU A 102 -11.63 -8.88 1.56
N VAL A 103 -11.06 -7.69 1.85
CA VAL A 103 -10.13 -7.46 2.97
C VAL A 103 -10.71 -7.80 4.34
N PRO A 104 -11.91 -7.30 4.74
CA PRO A 104 -12.42 -7.60 6.08
C PRO A 104 -12.64 -9.10 6.29
N PHE A 105 -13.17 -9.79 5.28
CA PHE A 105 -13.43 -11.22 5.37
C PHE A 105 -12.14 -12.04 5.43
N MET A 106 -11.15 -11.71 4.59
CA MET A 106 -9.84 -12.34 4.58
C MET A 106 -9.15 -12.20 5.95
N LEU A 107 -9.12 -10.98 6.52
CA LEU A 107 -8.52 -10.73 7.84
C LEU A 107 -9.26 -11.48 8.96
N ALA A 108 -10.60 -11.54 8.91
CA ALA A 108 -11.38 -12.33 9.87
C ALA A 108 -11.05 -13.83 9.81
N GLN A 109 -10.80 -14.36 8.60
CA GLN A 109 -10.38 -15.77 8.44
C GLN A 109 -8.98 -16.02 9.01
N LEU A 110 -8.01 -15.12 8.83
CA LEU A 110 -6.69 -15.22 9.45
C LEU A 110 -6.80 -15.23 10.98
N LYS A 111 -7.57 -14.30 11.55
CA LYS A 111 -7.85 -14.23 13.00
C LYS A 111 -8.47 -15.52 13.51
N ALA A 112 -9.44 -16.09 12.80
CA ALA A 112 -10.09 -17.36 13.17
C ALA A 112 -9.15 -18.57 13.15
N ARG A 113 -8.09 -18.52 12.35
CA ARG A 113 -7.01 -19.54 12.27
C ARG A 113 -5.87 -19.29 13.27
N GLY A 114 -5.94 -18.20 14.04
CA GLY A 114 -4.88 -17.83 14.99
C GLY A 114 -3.62 -17.27 14.33
N ILE A 115 -3.71 -16.83 13.07
CA ILE A 115 -2.60 -16.20 12.33
C ILE A 115 -2.63 -14.69 12.59
N GLY A 116 -1.49 -14.13 13.00
CA GLY A 116 -1.32 -12.70 13.17
C GLY A 116 -1.40 -11.95 11.85
N ALA A 117 -1.92 -10.71 11.89
CA ALA A 117 -1.92 -9.81 10.74
C ALA A 117 -1.37 -8.44 11.13
N ALA A 118 -0.53 -7.84 10.28
CA ALA A 118 0.04 -6.51 10.49
C ALA A 118 0.19 -5.78 9.15
N ILE A 119 0.36 -4.46 9.22
CA ILE A 119 0.70 -3.63 8.07
C ILE A 119 2.17 -3.23 8.15
N LEU A 120 2.88 -3.26 7.01
CA LEU A 120 4.18 -2.60 6.81
C LEU A 120 4.08 -1.71 5.57
N SER A 121 4.21 -0.40 5.73
CA SER A 121 3.88 0.56 4.67
C SER A 121 4.86 1.73 4.57
N ASN A 122 4.93 2.31 3.36
CA ASN A 122 5.55 3.63 3.14
C ASN A 122 4.73 4.78 3.76
N GLY A 123 3.44 4.57 4.06
CA GLY A 123 2.56 5.58 4.64
C GLY A 123 2.97 6.00 6.06
N ASN A 124 2.72 7.24 6.40
CA ASN A 124 2.87 7.75 7.76
C ASN A 124 1.95 7.01 8.73
N ARG A 125 2.31 6.98 10.00
CA ARG A 125 1.51 6.35 11.03
C ARG A 125 0.07 6.86 11.06
N ASP A 126 -0.10 8.18 11.05
CA ASP A 126 -1.42 8.82 11.09
C ASP A 126 -2.27 8.47 9.84
N MET A 127 -1.65 8.43 8.64
CA MET A 127 -2.33 8.01 7.41
C MET A 127 -2.84 6.57 7.50
N LEU A 128 -2.02 5.67 8.06
CA LEU A 128 -2.40 4.26 8.24
C LEU A 128 -3.55 4.11 9.24
N GLU A 129 -3.49 4.84 10.36
CA GLU A 129 -4.55 4.86 11.35
C GLU A 129 -5.87 5.37 10.75
N GLY A 130 -5.84 6.49 10.01
CA GLY A 130 -7.01 7.04 9.32
C GLY A 130 -7.64 6.04 8.33
N ALA A 131 -6.84 5.39 7.49
CA ALA A 131 -7.33 4.41 6.52
C ALA A 131 -7.88 3.13 7.21
N VAL A 132 -7.22 2.64 8.26
CA VAL A 132 -7.62 1.47 9.03
C VAL A 132 -8.94 1.74 9.78
N ASP A 133 -9.08 2.92 10.38
CA ASP A 133 -10.29 3.33 11.10
C ASP A 133 -11.46 3.50 10.13
N SER A 134 -11.24 4.19 8.99
CA SER A 134 -12.24 4.37 7.94
C SER A 134 -12.74 3.02 7.39
N ALA A 135 -11.84 2.06 7.21
CA ALA A 135 -12.17 0.72 6.73
C ALA A 135 -12.75 -0.21 7.81
N GLY A 136 -12.68 0.15 9.08
CA GLY A 136 -13.17 -0.65 10.21
C GLY A 136 -12.45 -1.98 10.40
N ILE A 137 -11.15 -2.06 10.06
CA ILE A 137 -10.35 -3.31 10.09
C ILE A 137 -9.35 -3.37 11.25
N GLY A 138 -9.30 -2.36 12.10
CA GLY A 138 -8.29 -2.24 13.18
C GLY A 138 -8.29 -3.42 14.15
N GLU A 139 -9.44 -4.02 14.46
CA GLU A 139 -9.53 -5.17 15.36
C GLU A 139 -8.84 -6.45 14.86
N PHE A 140 -8.48 -6.51 13.57
CA PHE A 140 -7.79 -7.65 12.97
C PHE A 140 -6.28 -7.48 12.93
N LEU A 141 -5.77 -6.26 13.13
CA LEU A 141 -4.36 -5.90 12.96
C LEU A 141 -3.66 -5.79 14.31
N GLN A 142 -2.52 -6.46 14.44
CA GLN A 142 -1.69 -6.44 15.65
C GLN A 142 -0.75 -5.23 15.70
N ALA A 143 -0.29 -4.75 14.52
CA ALA A 143 0.57 -3.59 14.41
C ALA A 143 0.41 -2.87 13.07
N LEU A 144 0.72 -1.57 13.08
CA LEU A 144 0.86 -0.71 11.90
C LEU A 144 2.31 -0.23 11.87
N LEU A 145 3.14 -0.85 11.02
CA LEU A 145 4.55 -0.51 10.89
C LEU A 145 4.72 0.50 9.75
N SER A 146 5.33 1.64 10.07
CA SER A 146 5.59 2.72 9.13
C SER A 146 7.09 2.88 8.90
N VAL A 147 7.46 3.19 7.65
CA VAL A 147 8.84 3.56 7.30
C VAL A 147 9.35 4.81 8.02
N GLU A 148 8.47 5.60 8.67
CA GLU A 148 8.87 6.73 9.50
C GLU A 148 9.84 6.33 10.62
N GLN A 149 9.73 5.09 11.12
CA GLN A 149 10.59 4.58 12.18
C GLN A 149 12.07 4.49 11.76
N VAL A 150 12.32 4.35 10.46
CA VAL A 150 13.68 4.18 9.89
C VAL A 150 14.09 5.29 8.93
N GLY A 151 13.17 6.21 8.57
CA GLY A 151 13.46 7.38 7.73
C GLY A 151 13.91 7.03 6.31
N ILE A 152 13.45 5.91 5.75
CA ILE A 152 13.72 5.51 4.36
C ILE A 152 12.57 4.67 3.83
N PHE A 153 12.29 4.74 2.51
CA PHE A 153 11.20 4.02 1.87
C PHE A 153 11.58 2.59 1.47
N LYS A 154 10.58 1.72 1.36
CA LYS A 154 10.71 0.43 0.67
C LYS A 154 11.27 0.64 -0.75
N PRO A 155 12.05 -0.31 -1.28
CA PRO A 155 12.39 -1.62 -0.75
C PRO A 155 13.72 -1.67 0.06
N ALA A 156 14.08 -0.63 0.81
CA ALA A 156 15.26 -0.67 1.66
C ALA A 156 15.13 -1.80 2.72
N ARG A 157 16.18 -2.63 2.87
CA ARG A 157 16.15 -3.82 3.75
C ARG A 157 15.75 -3.50 5.19
N VAL A 158 16.25 -2.38 5.72
CA VAL A 158 15.96 -1.92 7.09
C VAL A 158 14.46 -1.70 7.34
N VAL A 159 13.66 -1.48 6.31
CA VAL A 159 12.20 -1.37 6.45
C VAL A 159 11.59 -2.73 6.77
N TYR A 160 12.08 -3.81 6.16
CA TYR A 160 11.59 -5.16 6.43
C TYR A 160 12.09 -5.70 7.78
N ASP A 161 13.22 -5.19 8.30
CA ASP A 161 13.74 -5.51 9.64
C ASP A 161 12.72 -5.18 10.74
N LEU A 162 11.90 -4.13 10.55
CA LEU A 162 10.84 -3.73 11.50
C LEU A 162 9.90 -4.87 11.88
N VAL A 163 9.66 -5.82 10.98
CA VAL A 163 8.78 -6.97 11.26
C VAL A 163 9.42 -7.90 12.29
N GLY A 164 10.70 -8.20 12.12
CA GLY A 164 11.45 -9.02 13.09
C GLY A 164 11.62 -8.33 14.45
N GLU A 165 11.83 -7.02 14.44
CA GLU A 165 11.95 -6.19 15.65
C GLU A 165 10.65 -6.16 16.45
N GLU A 166 9.50 -6.02 15.79
CA GLU A 166 8.20 -5.96 16.45
C GLU A 166 7.71 -7.31 16.96
N PHE A 167 7.85 -8.37 16.13
CA PHE A 167 7.20 -9.66 16.42
C PHE A 167 8.16 -10.76 16.89
N GLY A 168 9.47 -10.56 16.79
CA GLY A 168 10.46 -11.60 17.12
C GLY A 168 10.39 -12.82 16.19
N THR A 169 9.81 -12.67 14.98
CA THR A 169 9.63 -13.76 14.02
C THR A 169 10.82 -13.87 13.08
N ALA A 170 11.15 -15.10 12.68
CA ALA A 170 12.11 -15.32 11.61
C ALA A 170 11.48 -14.96 10.24
N PRO A 171 12.28 -14.48 9.25
CA PRO A 171 11.73 -14.07 7.96
C PRO A 171 10.92 -15.15 7.26
N ASP A 172 11.31 -16.41 7.32
CA ASP A 172 10.63 -17.53 6.69
C ASP A 172 9.34 -18.00 7.40
N GLU A 173 9.02 -17.39 8.55
CA GLU A 173 7.75 -17.56 9.28
C GLU A 173 6.73 -16.46 8.91
N VAL A 174 7.10 -15.52 8.04
CA VAL A 174 6.26 -14.39 7.61
C VAL A 174 5.79 -14.60 6.17
N LEU A 175 4.49 -14.45 5.92
CA LEU A 175 3.93 -14.25 4.60
C LEU A 175 3.75 -12.76 4.36
N PHE A 176 4.60 -12.19 3.50
CA PHE A 176 4.48 -10.79 3.09
C PHE A 176 3.60 -10.68 1.84
N VAL A 177 2.61 -9.80 1.87
CA VAL A 177 1.59 -9.66 0.83
C VAL A 177 1.59 -8.25 0.28
N SER A 178 1.80 -8.10 -1.02
CA SER A 178 1.77 -6.79 -1.68
C SER A 178 1.18 -6.87 -3.09
N SER A 179 0.43 -5.86 -3.50
CA SER A 179 0.01 -5.68 -4.90
C SER A 179 1.08 -5.01 -5.76
N ASN A 180 2.12 -4.48 -5.14
CA ASN A 180 3.25 -3.88 -5.83
C ASN A 180 4.30 -4.97 -6.11
N GLY A 181 4.53 -5.32 -7.39
CA GLY A 181 5.49 -6.36 -7.79
C GLY A 181 6.90 -6.10 -7.26
N TRP A 182 7.35 -4.84 -7.30
CA TRP A 182 8.65 -4.41 -6.78
C TRP A 182 8.80 -4.61 -5.27
N ASP A 183 7.72 -4.41 -4.50
CA ASP A 183 7.71 -4.60 -3.04
C ASP A 183 7.70 -6.09 -2.68
N ALA A 184 6.89 -6.90 -3.40
CA ALA A 184 6.91 -8.35 -3.27
C ALA A 184 8.30 -8.94 -3.61
N ALA A 185 8.97 -8.42 -4.66
CA ALA A 185 10.33 -8.82 -5.01
C ALA A 185 11.36 -8.40 -3.95
N GLY A 186 11.23 -7.19 -3.39
CA GLY A 186 12.08 -6.69 -2.31
C GLY A 186 11.95 -7.55 -1.04
N ALA A 187 10.73 -7.86 -0.65
CA ALA A 187 10.40 -8.72 0.50
C ALA A 187 10.90 -10.16 0.30
N ALA A 188 10.77 -10.72 -0.93
CA ALA A 188 11.32 -12.02 -1.26
C ALA A 188 12.86 -12.05 -1.16
N ALA A 189 13.53 -11.00 -1.67
CA ALA A 189 14.98 -10.86 -1.55
C ALA A 189 15.46 -10.63 -0.11
N TYR A 190 14.58 -10.11 0.76
CA TYR A 190 14.82 -9.99 2.18
C TYR A 190 14.80 -11.36 2.88
N GLY A 191 13.93 -12.27 2.46
CA GLY A 191 13.81 -13.63 2.98
C GLY A 191 12.40 -14.03 3.43
N PHE A 192 11.41 -13.17 3.25
CA PHE A 192 10.01 -13.51 3.52
C PHE A 192 9.45 -14.50 2.49
N GLN A 193 8.48 -15.33 2.90
CA GLN A 193 7.55 -15.91 1.95
C GLN A 193 6.67 -14.78 1.41
N THR A 194 6.40 -14.78 0.09
CA THR A 194 5.73 -13.63 -0.53
C THR A 194 4.57 -14.04 -1.41
N ALA A 195 3.50 -13.24 -1.35
CA ALA A 195 2.37 -13.30 -2.28
C ALA A 195 2.23 -11.94 -2.99
N TRP A 196 2.36 -11.95 -4.30
CA TRP A 196 2.06 -10.79 -5.14
C TRP A 196 0.60 -10.82 -5.58
N VAL A 197 -0.16 -9.81 -5.18
CA VAL A 197 -1.57 -9.64 -5.56
C VAL A 197 -1.65 -8.86 -6.86
N ASN A 198 -1.57 -9.55 -7.96
CA ASN A 198 -1.52 -9.02 -9.32
C ASN A 198 -2.92 -8.76 -9.88
N ARG A 199 -3.60 -7.74 -9.35
CA ARG A 199 -4.98 -7.36 -9.73
C ARG A 199 -5.10 -6.97 -11.22
N MET A 200 -4.01 -6.52 -11.83
CA MET A 200 -4.00 -6.01 -13.20
C MET A 200 -3.47 -7.02 -14.23
N SER A 201 -3.18 -8.25 -13.82
CA SER A 201 -2.61 -9.30 -14.68
C SER A 201 -1.33 -8.85 -15.42
N LEU A 202 -0.46 -8.10 -14.74
CA LEU A 202 0.80 -7.62 -15.30
C LEU A 202 1.84 -8.74 -15.39
N PRO A 203 2.83 -8.64 -16.26
CA PRO A 203 3.99 -9.53 -16.25
C PRO A 203 4.75 -9.45 -14.93
N VAL A 204 5.35 -10.57 -14.51
CA VAL A 204 6.23 -10.60 -13.32
C VAL A 204 7.44 -9.71 -13.57
N ASP A 205 7.74 -8.83 -12.61
CA ASP A 205 8.92 -7.97 -12.64
C ASP A 205 10.22 -8.79 -12.67
N ARG A 206 11.20 -8.32 -13.44
CA ARG A 206 12.53 -8.96 -13.57
C ARG A 206 13.51 -8.32 -12.59
N LEU A 207 13.22 -8.49 -11.29
CA LEU A 207 14.00 -7.94 -10.17
C LEU A 207 14.83 -9.03 -9.48
N MET A 208 15.44 -8.68 -8.34
CA MET A 208 16.40 -9.52 -7.60
C MET A 208 15.81 -10.85 -7.09
N ALA A 209 14.51 -10.94 -6.91
CA ALA A 209 13.80 -12.15 -6.50
C ALA A 209 12.39 -12.15 -7.10
N ALA A 210 11.78 -13.33 -7.18
CA ALA A 210 10.40 -13.49 -7.61
C ALA A 210 9.51 -13.81 -6.41
N PRO A 211 8.23 -13.38 -6.41
CA PRO A 211 7.27 -13.79 -5.38
C PRO A 211 7.02 -15.29 -5.42
N ALA A 212 6.80 -15.90 -4.24
CA ALA A 212 6.49 -17.32 -4.14
C ALA A 212 5.08 -17.65 -4.69
N HIS A 213 4.15 -16.72 -4.53
CA HIS A 213 2.78 -16.85 -5.01
C HIS A 213 2.37 -15.63 -5.83
N VAL A 214 1.57 -15.86 -6.88
CA VAL A 214 0.94 -14.81 -7.69
C VAL A 214 -0.57 -15.02 -7.63
N LEU A 215 -1.28 -14.04 -7.08
CA LEU A 215 -2.72 -14.08 -6.83
C LEU A 215 -3.40 -12.95 -7.60
N THR A 216 -4.71 -13.08 -7.85
CA THR A 216 -5.51 -12.02 -8.49
C THR A 216 -6.16 -11.08 -7.47
N ASP A 217 -6.37 -11.56 -6.24
CA ASP A 217 -6.93 -10.84 -5.11
C ASP A 217 -6.48 -11.47 -3.78
N LEU A 218 -7.01 -11.01 -2.66
CA LEU A 218 -6.62 -11.46 -1.32
C LEU A 218 -7.44 -12.66 -0.80
N THR A 219 -8.43 -13.15 -1.54
CA THR A 219 -9.39 -14.15 -1.03
C THR A 219 -8.73 -15.46 -0.62
N THR A 220 -7.64 -15.85 -1.30
CA THR A 220 -6.94 -17.12 -1.07
C THR A 220 -5.78 -17.03 -0.08
N ILE A 221 -5.47 -15.83 0.46
CA ILE A 221 -4.38 -15.67 1.46
C ILE A 221 -4.53 -16.63 2.64
N PRO A 222 -5.74 -16.83 3.25
CA PRO A 222 -5.88 -17.76 4.36
C PRO A 222 -5.55 -19.23 4.03
N GLU A 223 -5.52 -19.59 2.76
CA GLU A 223 -5.18 -20.97 2.31
C GLU A 223 -3.66 -21.21 2.23
N LEU A 224 -2.86 -20.13 2.25
CA LEU A 224 -1.39 -20.20 2.16
C LEU A 224 -0.71 -20.33 3.54
N VAL A 225 -1.48 -20.32 4.65
CA VAL A 225 -0.97 -20.29 6.02
C VAL A 225 -1.57 -21.38 6.91
#